data_c01d8b05f12ba5632d42117ca3c6913e
#
_entry.id   c01d8b05f12ba5632d42117ca3c6913e
#
_cell.length_a   1.000
_cell.length_b   1.000
_cell.length_c   1.000
_cell.angle_alpha   90.00
_cell.angle_beta   90.00
_cell.angle_gamma   90.00
#
_symmetry.space_group_name_H-M   'P 1'
#
loop_
_entity.id
_entity.type
_entity.pdbx_description
1 polymer ?
#
loop_
_entity_poly.entity_id
_entity_poly.type
_entity_poly.pdbx_seq_one_letter_code
_entity_poly.pdbx_strand_id
1 'polypeptide(L)'
;LESGTQTKQSFGDFELHIEFRLPFKPETTPGSQDRGNSGIYSFNRYETQVLDSFGLDLDINSWKEKPQSDPKQWCGCLYKFKLADTNMCFPPLTWQTYDIHFTAPRFEGDKKTRNARITVIHNGIKIHDDVELPKGTGAGGSRKEIARGPIVLQGHGNPVRYRNIWVLEKK
;
A
#
# COMPACT_ATOMS: atom_id res chain seq x y z
N LEU A 1 -8.28 -5.11 -11.81
CA LEU A 1 -9.20 -4.15 -11.19
C LEU A 1 -8.95 -2.75 -11.77
N GLU A 2 -9.74 -2.33 -12.74
CA GLU A 2 -9.60 -0.98 -13.33
C GLU A 2 -10.37 0.08 -12.53
N SER A 3 -11.54 -0.32 -12.00
CA SER A 3 -12.34 0.48 -11.07
C SER A 3 -12.08 0.05 -9.63
N GLY A 4 -12.07 0.99 -8.70
CA GLY A 4 -11.88 0.71 -7.28
C GLY A 4 -13.01 -0.13 -6.68
N THR A 5 -12.70 -0.84 -5.60
CA THR A 5 -13.70 -1.56 -4.79
C THR A 5 -13.33 -1.46 -3.31
N GLN A 6 -14.30 -1.72 -2.44
CA GLN A 6 -14.07 -1.72 -1.00
C GLN A 6 -14.91 -2.78 -0.30
N THR A 7 -14.49 -3.14 0.91
CA THR A 7 -15.28 -4.02 1.77
C THR A 7 -16.57 -3.31 2.22
N LYS A 8 -17.65 -4.08 2.32
CA LYS A 8 -18.90 -3.61 2.96
C LYS A 8 -18.74 -3.46 4.47
N GLN A 9 -17.92 -4.33 5.06
CA GLN A 9 -17.59 -4.32 6.48
C GLN A 9 -16.51 -3.28 6.78
N SER A 10 -16.61 -2.62 7.94
CA SER A 10 -15.57 -1.80 8.55
C SER A 10 -14.86 -2.58 9.64
N PHE A 11 -13.54 -2.45 9.69
CA PHE A 11 -12.66 -3.13 10.63
C PHE A 11 -12.04 -2.16 11.64
N GLY A 12 -11.65 -2.65 12.80
CA GLY A 12 -10.72 -2.00 13.73
C GLY A 12 -9.28 -2.45 13.42
N ASP A 13 -8.59 -2.99 14.43
CA ASP A 13 -7.30 -3.64 14.22
C ASP A 13 -7.49 -4.91 13.40
N PHE A 14 -6.60 -5.16 12.43
CA PHE A 14 -6.74 -6.34 11.57
C PHE A 14 -5.40 -6.87 11.06
N GLU A 15 -5.42 -8.11 10.64
CA GLU A 15 -4.47 -8.71 9.71
C GLU A 15 -5.15 -8.93 8.36
N LEU A 16 -4.49 -8.51 7.30
CA LEU A 16 -4.93 -8.69 5.92
C LEU A 16 -3.89 -9.49 5.16
N HIS A 17 -4.31 -10.57 4.51
CA HIS A 17 -3.53 -11.21 3.45
C HIS A 17 -4.17 -10.90 2.11
N ILE A 18 -3.36 -10.59 1.11
CA ILE A 18 -3.83 -10.33 -0.24
C ILE A 18 -2.75 -10.70 -1.26
N GLU A 19 -3.15 -11.42 -2.30
CA GLU A 19 -2.31 -11.64 -3.46
C GLU A 19 -2.70 -10.68 -4.58
N PHE A 20 -1.69 -10.12 -5.25
CA PHE A 20 -1.88 -9.25 -6.41
C PHE A 20 -0.95 -9.63 -7.55
N ARG A 21 -1.35 -9.27 -8.77
CA ARG A 21 -0.56 -9.49 -9.98
C ARG A 21 -0.62 -8.25 -10.87
N LEU A 22 0.55 -7.71 -11.17
CA LEU A 22 0.72 -6.53 -12.00
C LEU A 22 0.54 -6.89 -13.49
N PRO A 23 -0.05 -6.00 -14.30
CA PRO A 23 -0.07 -6.16 -15.74
C PRO A 23 1.34 -5.97 -16.34
N PHE A 24 1.59 -6.57 -17.49
CA PHE A 24 2.78 -6.28 -18.28
C PHE A 24 2.52 -5.05 -19.16
N LYS A 25 3.27 -3.98 -18.93
CA LYS A 25 3.17 -2.69 -19.66
C LYS A 25 4.55 -2.21 -20.10
N PRO A 26 5.15 -2.87 -21.13
CA PRO A 26 6.51 -2.56 -21.57
C PRO A 26 6.66 -1.16 -22.18
N GLU A 27 5.56 -0.58 -22.66
CA GLU A 27 5.50 0.77 -23.23
C GLU A 27 5.63 1.89 -22.21
N THR A 28 5.50 1.57 -20.92
CA THR A 28 5.59 2.56 -19.82
C THR A 28 6.94 2.46 -19.12
N THR A 29 7.49 3.61 -18.72
CA THR A 29 8.75 3.66 -17.97
C THR A 29 8.63 3.01 -16.61
N PRO A 30 9.62 2.21 -16.15
CA PRO A 30 9.67 1.65 -14.81
C PRO A 30 9.49 2.72 -13.73
N GLY A 31 8.64 2.44 -12.73
CA GLY A 31 8.30 3.36 -11.66
C GLY A 31 7.31 4.47 -12.03
N SER A 32 6.89 4.56 -13.29
CA SER A 32 5.84 5.49 -13.71
C SER A 32 4.50 5.12 -13.08
N GLN A 33 3.70 6.14 -12.74
CA GLN A 33 2.35 5.95 -12.18
C GLN A 33 1.36 5.28 -13.14
N ASP A 34 1.70 5.18 -14.42
CA ASP A 34 0.93 4.43 -15.42
C ASP A 34 1.31 2.94 -15.52
N ARG A 35 2.32 2.51 -14.76
CA ARG A 35 2.85 1.16 -14.86
C ARG A 35 2.29 0.24 -13.78
N GLY A 36 1.06 -0.27 -14.00
CA GLY A 36 0.42 -1.22 -13.09
C GLY A 36 0.00 -0.62 -11.75
N ASN A 37 -0.43 0.64 -11.75
CA ASN A 37 -0.78 1.37 -10.54
C ASN A 37 -2.10 0.89 -9.93
N SER A 38 -2.06 0.69 -8.65
CA SER A 38 -3.16 0.47 -7.73
C SER A 38 -2.69 0.79 -6.31
N GLY A 39 -3.52 0.54 -5.31
CA GLY A 39 -3.18 0.73 -3.90
C GLY A 39 -4.10 -0.05 -3.00
N ILE A 40 -3.58 -0.49 -1.86
CA ILE A 40 -4.35 -1.13 -0.80
C ILE A 40 -4.46 -0.15 0.35
N TYR A 41 -5.68 0.35 0.60
CA TYR A 41 -5.93 1.33 1.64
C TYR A 41 -6.54 0.68 2.88
N SER A 42 -5.87 0.84 4.02
CA SER A 42 -6.48 0.68 5.33
C SER A 42 -7.33 1.92 5.61
N PHE A 43 -8.65 1.70 5.87
CA PHE A 43 -9.64 2.74 6.18
C PHE A 43 -9.80 3.83 5.11
N ASN A 44 -9.43 3.55 3.85
CA ASN A 44 -9.41 4.55 2.79
C ASN A 44 -8.55 5.80 3.14
N ARG A 45 -7.51 5.62 3.96
CA ARG A 45 -6.63 6.69 4.46
C ARG A 45 -5.14 6.35 4.38
N TYR A 46 -4.79 5.10 4.65
CA TYR A 46 -3.40 4.66 4.74
C TYR A 46 -3.11 3.69 3.62
N GLU A 47 -2.34 4.13 2.66
CA GLU A 47 -2.07 3.40 1.43
C GLU A 47 -0.76 2.64 1.49
N THR A 48 -0.83 1.32 1.23
CA THR A 48 0.30 0.50 0.80
C THR A 48 0.24 0.43 -0.73
N GLN A 49 1.26 0.98 -1.38
CA GLN A 49 1.29 1.13 -2.83
C GLN A 49 1.43 -0.19 -3.57
N VAL A 50 0.73 -0.29 -4.69
CA VAL A 50 0.88 -1.35 -5.70
C VAL A 50 1.28 -0.68 -7.02
N LEU A 51 2.47 -1.03 -7.52
CA LEU A 51 3.05 -0.45 -8.74
C LEU A 51 4.08 -1.42 -9.33
N ASP A 52 4.31 -1.41 -10.63
CA ASP A 52 5.46 -2.12 -11.20
C ASP A 52 6.74 -1.30 -10.98
N SER A 53 7.45 -1.63 -9.94
CA SER A 53 8.79 -1.13 -9.62
C SER A 53 9.85 -2.23 -9.65
N PHE A 54 9.58 -3.32 -10.37
CA PHE A 54 10.53 -4.43 -10.49
C PHE A 54 11.89 -3.95 -11.01
N GLY A 55 12.95 -4.37 -10.32
CA GLY A 55 14.33 -4.04 -10.69
C GLY A 55 14.79 -2.62 -10.38
N LEU A 56 13.92 -1.78 -9.78
CA LEU A 56 14.31 -0.45 -9.35
C LEU A 56 15.00 -0.50 -7.98
N ASP A 57 16.08 0.25 -7.84
CA ASP A 57 16.83 0.36 -6.60
C ASP A 57 16.26 1.48 -5.71
N LEU A 58 16.02 1.18 -4.43
CA LEU A 58 15.59 2.16 -3.43
C LEU A 58 16.76 2.97 -2.85
N ASP A 59 18.02 2.56 -3.06
CA ASP A 59 19.17 3.39 -2.69
C ASP A 59 19.31 4.56 -3.66
N ILE A 60 18.84 5.72 -3.23
CA ILE A 60 18.89 6.95 -4.02
C ILE A 60 20.32 7.40 -4.37
N ASN A 61 21.32 6.93 -3.63
CA ASN A 61 22.72 7.27 -3.90
C ASN A 61 23.30 6.41 -5.04
N SER A 62 22.65 5.30 -5.38
CA SER A 62 23.05 4.44 -6.51
C SER A 62 22.59 4.97 -7.87
N TRP A 63 21.68 5.97 -7.90
CA TRP A 63 21.06 6.43 -9.14
C TRP A 63 21.99 7.32 -9.96
N LYS A 64 22.26 6.88 -11.17
CA LYS A 64 22.96 7.71 -12.18
C LYS A 64 22.07 8.82 -12.71
N GLU A 65 20.76 8.60 -12.75
CA GLU A 65 19.73 9.54 -13.21
C GLU A 65 18.57 9.56 -12.22
N LYS A 66 17.92 10.72 -12.07
CA LYS A 66 16.73 10.81 -11.19
C LYS A 66 15.60 9.94 -11.77
N PRO A 67 14.92 9.14 -10.94
CA PRO A 67 13.77 8.38 -11.39
C PRO A 67 12.66 9.32 -11.84
N GLN A 68 11.82 8.86 -12.77
CA GLN A 68 10.69 9.65 -13.29
C GLN A 68 9.59 9.91 -12.25
N SER A 69 9.56 9.15 -11.16
CA SER A 69 8.61 9.33 -10.07
C SER A 69 9.31 9.32 -8.72
N ASP A 70 8.69 9.93 -7.72
CA ASP A 70 9.13 9.83 -6.34
C ASP A 70 9.14 8.36 -5.89
N PRO A 71 10.28 7.81 -5.44
CA PRO A 71 10.38 6.42 -4.98
C PRO A 71 9.39 6.06 -3.87
N LYS A 72 8.94 7.03 -3.08
CA LYS A 72 7.86 6.81 -2.10
C LYS A 72 6.50 6.48 -2.74
N GLN A 73 6.43 6.43 -4.07
CA GLN A 73 5.26 6.00 -4.83
C GLN A 73 5.44 4.61 -5.46
N TRP A 74 6.54 3.90 -5.17
CA TRP A 74 6.82 2.58 -5.69
C TRP A 74 6.19 1.47 -4.87
N CYS A 75 6.18 0.26 -5.42
CA CYS A 75 5.57 -0.92 -4.81
C CYS A 75 6.04 -1.12 -3.37
N GLY A 76 5.09 -1.38 -2.47
CA GLY A 76 5.36 -1.60 -1.06
C GLY A 76 5.56 -0.34 -0.22
N CYS A 77 5.78 0.82 -0.81
CA CYS A 77 5.92 2.05 -0.05
C CYS A 77 4.60 2.47 0.62
N LEU A 78 4.68 3.10 1.77
CA LEU A 78 3.57 3.85 2.34
C LEU A 78 3.48 5.16 1.56
N TYR A 79 2.48 5.27 0.70
CA TYR A 79 2.43 6.22 -0.42
C TYR A 79 2.75 7.66 0.00
N LYS A 80 3.82 8.23 -0.58
CA LYS A 80 4.36 9.58 -0.29
C LYS A 80 4.70 9.84 1.18
N PHE A 81 4.79 8.79 2.00
CA PHE A 81 5.11 8.91 3.42
C PHE A 81 6.46 8.25 3.75
N LYS A 82 6.60 6.94 3.51
CA LYS A 82 7.82 6.18 3.84
C LYS A 82 8.19 5.23 2.71
N LEU A 83 9.50 5.18 2.36
CA LEU A 83 10.06 4.13 1.50
C LEU A 83 9.91 2.77 2.17
N ALA A 84 9.71 1.72 1.38
CA ALA A 84 9.92 0.36 1.83
C ALA A 84 11.40 0.15 2.20
N ASP A 85 11.67 -0.67 3.20
CA ASP A 85 13.05 -0.94 3.63
C ASP A 85 13.83 -1.73 2.56
N THR A 86 13.12 -2.45 1.69
CA THR A 86 13.66 -3.09 0.48
C THR A 86 12.58 -3.22 -0.60
N ASN A 87 12.98 -3.20 -1.87
CA ASN A 87 12.07 -3.41 -3.00
C ASN A 87 11.90 -4.92 -3.25
N MET A 88 10.76 -5.46 -2.84
CA MET A 88 10.41 -6.87 -3.01
C MET A 88 9.47 -7.11 -4.20
N CYS A 89 9.29 -6.12 -5.09
CA CYS A 89 8.43 -6.23 -6.26
C CYS A 89 8.94 -7.32 -7.21
N PHE A 90 8.08 -8.30 -7.53
CA PHE A 90 8.37 -9.32 -8.53
C PHE A 90 8.07 -8.80 -9.95
N PRO A 91 8.60 -9.47 -10.99
CA PRO A 91 8.28 -9.11 -12.38
C PRO A 91 6.77 -9.07 -12.62
N PRO A 92 6.29 -8.22 -13.55
CA PRO A 92 4.90 -8.25 -14.01
C PRO A 92 4.44 -9.67 -14.36
N LEU A 93 3.15 -9.93 -14.25
CA LEU A 93 2.50 -11.23 -14.45
C LEU A 93 2.84 -12.31 -13.40
N THR A 94 3.67 -12.00 -12.41
CA THR A 94 3.93 -12.87 -11.26
C THR A 94 2.99 -12.50 -10.09
N TRP A 95 2.40 -13.50 -9.45
CA TRP A 95 1.63 -13.28 -8.22
C TRP A 95 2.55 -12.92 -7.07
N GLN A 96 2.17 -11.93 -6.32
CA GLN A 96 2.89 -11.35 -5.17
C GLN A 96 1.94 -11.25 -3.99
N THR A 97 2.47 -11.20 -2.77
CA THR A 97 1.68 -11.16 -1.55
C THR A 97 1.98 -9.92 -0.73
N TYR A 98 0.94 -9.34 -0.14
CA TYR A 98 1.08 -8.52 1.05
C TYR A 98 0.39 -9.20 2.23
N ASP A 99 1.11 -9.25 3.36
CA ASP A 99 0.55 -9.49 4.67
C ASP A 99 0.67 -8.18 5.46
N ILE A 100 -0.47 -7.60 5.84
CA ILE A 100 -0.56 -6.29 6.48
C ILE A 100 -1.15 -6.46 7.87
N HIS A 101 -0.39 -6.06 8.89
CA HIS A 101 -0.88 -5.94 10.27
C HIS A 101 -1.15 -4.46 10.53
N PHE A 102 -2.39 -4.12 10.75
CA PHE A 102 -2.82 -2.74 10.96
C PHE A 102 -3.42 -2.55 12.34
N THR A 103 -2.89 -1.57 13.08
CA THR A 103 -3.46 -1.09 14.33
C THR A 103 -4.13 0.26 14.08
N ALA A 104 -5.43 0.32 14.33
CA ALA A 104 -6.23 1.51 14.10
C ALA A 104 -5.87 2.64 15.07
N PRO A 105 -6.05 3.91 14.69
CA PRO A 105 -5.90 5.02 15.61
C PRO A 105 -6.96 4.93 16.73
N ARG A 106 -6.63 5.47 17.90
CA ARG A 106 -7.56 5.52 19.04
C ARG A 106 -8.03 6.94 19.28
N PHE A 107 -9.26 7.04 19.77
CA PHE A 107 -9.93 8.31 20.03
C PHE A 107 -10.62 8.29 21.40
N GLU A 108 -10.64 9.43 22.04
CA GLU A 108 -11.52 9.77 23.17
C GLU A 108 -12.43 10.90 22.70
N GLY A 109 -13.69 10.59 22.47
CA GLY A 109 -14.59 11.48 21.74
C GLY A 109 -14.02 11.80 20.35
N ASP A 110 -13.87 13.06 20.01
CA ASP A 110 -13.29 13.52 18.73
C ASP A 110 -11.76 13.68 18.78
N LYS A 111 -11.13 13.54 19.94
CA LYS A 111 -9.69 13.72 20.11
C LYS A 111 -8.96 12.42 19.83
N LYS A 112 -8.05 12.43 18.86
CA LYS A 112 -7.14 11.31 18.63
C LYS A 112 -6.13 11.21 19.78
N THR A 113 -6.05 10.05 20.44
CA THR A 113 -5.16 9.76 21.56
C THR A 113 -3.99 8.86 21.20
N ARG A 114 -4.11 8.09 20.08
CA ARG A 114 -3.03 7.25 19.56
C ARG A 114 -3.09 7.24 18.02
N ASN A 115 -1.93 7.31 17.41
CA ASN A 115 -1.77 7.17 15.96
C ASN A 115 -2.01 5.72 15.52
N ALA A 116 -2.39 5.54 14.25
CA ALA A 116 -2.39 4.23 13.62
C ALA A 116 -0.95 3.69 13.50
N ARG A 117 -0.82 2.37 13.38
CA ARG A 117 0.47 1.70 13.12
C ARG A 117 0.29 0.61 12.07
N ILE A 118 1.34 0.36 11.31
CA ILE A 118 1.31 -0.63 10.24
C ILE A 118 2.61 -1.42 10.15
N THR A 119 2.47 -2.75 9.99
CA THR A 119 3.55 -3.63 9.54
C THR A 119 3.14 -4.19 8.19
N VAL A 120 4.07 -4.19 7.24
CA VAL A 120 3.84 -4.76 5.90
C VAL A 120 4.93 -5.78 5.59
N ILE A 121 4.49 -6.97 5.21
CA ILE A 121 5.34 -8.07 4.72
C ILE A 121 5.02 -8.23 3.23
N HIS A 122 6.03 -8.12 2.38
CA HIS A 122 5.91 -8.27 0.93
C HIS A 122 6.70 -9.50 0.49
N ASN A 123 6.01 -10.47 -0.11
CA ASN A 123 6.63 -11.74 -0.55
C ASN A 123 7.43 -12.43 0.57
N GLY A 124 6.90 -12.42 1.80
CA GLY A 124 7.52 -13.03 2.98
C GLY A 124 8.61 -12.18 3.66
N ILE A 125 8.97 -11.03 3.12
CA ILE A 125 9.96 -10.12 3.71
C ILE A 125 9.28 -8.90 4.32
N LYS A 126 9.59 -8.60 5.58
CA LYS A 126 9.07 -7.42 6.27
C LYS A 126 9.73 -6.17 5.69
N ILE A 127 8.93 -5.31 5.06
CA ILE A 127 9.35 -4.06 4.42
C ILE A 127 8.96 -2.80 5.21
N HIS A 128 8.07 -2.96 6.19
CA HIS A 128 7.73 -1.98 7.22
C HIS A 128 7.48 -2.72 8.53
N ASP A 129 8.10 -2.27 9.61
CA ASP A 129 7.95 -2.86 10.93
C ASP A 129 7.35 -1.84 11.90
N ASP A 130 6.11 -2.06 12.32
CA ASP A 130 5.37 -1.28 13.31
C ASP A 130 5.49 0.25 13.11
N VAL A 131 5.36 0.69 11.86
CA VAL A 131 5.51 2.11 11.48
C VAL A 131 4.33 2.91 11.99
N GLU A 132 4.62 3.98 12.74
CA GLU A 132 3.61 4.92 13.20
C GLU A 132 3.13 5.83 12.06
N LEU A 133 1.81 5.99 11.96
CA LEU A 133 1.11 6.78 10.95
C LEU A 133 0.37 7.95 11.62
N PRO A 134 1.01 9.12 11.75
CA PRO A 134 0.41 10.26 12.44
C PRO A 134 -0.80 10.86 11.71
N LYS A 135 -0.93 10.56 10.43
CA LYS A 135 -2.06 10.94 9.55
C LYS A 135 -2.16 9.99 8.36
N GLY A 136 -3.23 10.08 7.58
CA GLY A 136 -3.36 9.35 6.32
C GLY A 136 -2.21 9.65 5.36
N THR A 137 -1.94 8.72 4.45
CA THR A 137 -0.87 8.83 3.46
C THR A 137 -1.40 9.39 2.14
N GLY A 138 -0.58 10.08 1.37
CA GLY A 138 -0.90 10.57 0.03
C GLY A 138 -2.29 11.20 -0.06
N ALA A 139 -3.14 10.71 -0.96
CA ALA A 139 -4.51 11.19 -1.15
C ALA A 139 -5.43 10.94 0.06
N GLY A 140 -5.10 9.99 0.92
CA GLY A 140 -5.80 9.75 2.20
C GLY A 140 -5.50 10.78 3.28
N GLY A 141 -4.40 11.53 3.15
CA GLY A 141 -3.89 12.44 4.18
C GLY A 141 -4.79 13.64 4.50
N SER A 142 -5.67 14.02 3.59
CA SER A 142 -6.65 15.11 3.79
C SER A 142 -7.95 14.64 4.46
N ARG A 143 -8.15 13.33 4.62
CA ARG A 143 -9.38 12.76 5.19
C ARG A 143 -9.31 12.69 6.70
N LYS A 144 -10.42 13.05 7.39
CA LYS A 144 -10.51 12.87 8.85
C LYS A 144 -10.27 11.40 9.19
N GLU A 145 -9.33 11.14 10.10
CA GLU A 145 -9.07 9.79 10.57
C GLU A 145 -10.25 9.24 11.38
N ILE A 146 -10.41 7.94 11.39
CA ILE A 146 -11.51 7.21 12.01
C ILE A 146 -10.99 5.96 12.70
N ALA A 147 -11.68 5.53 13.78
CA ALA A 147 -11.29 4.35 14.57
C ALA A 147 -11.59 3.01 13.86
N ARG A 148 -12.50 3.02 12.91
CA ARG A 148 -12.90 1.83 12.11
C ARG A 148 -13.18 2.27 10.69
N GLY A 149 -12.83 1.43 9.72
CA GLY A 149 -13.06 1.75 8.31
C GLY A 149 -12.94 0.56 7.38
N PRO A 150 -13.29 0.75 6.09
CA PRO A 150 -13.18 -0.29 5.08
C PRO A 150 -11.73 -0.51 4.64
N ILE A 151 -11.48 -1.67 4.05
CA ILE A 151 -10.31 -1.91 3.21
C ILE A 151 -10.71 -1.58 1.77
N VAL A 152 -9.88 -0.77 1.10
CA VAL A 152 -10.16 -0.31 -0.27
C VAL A 152 -9.04 -0.77 -1.20
N LEU A 153 -9.41 -1.33 -2.34
CA LEU A 153 -8.51 -1.58 -3.46
C LEU A 153 -8.72 -0.49 -4.48
N GLN A 154 -7.67 0.28 -4.73
CA GLN A 154 -7.75 1.43 -5.63
C GLN A 154 -7.88 0.99 -7.10
N GLY A 155 -8.81 1.58 -7.83
CA GLY A 155 -8.81 1.58 -9.29
C GLY A 155 -8.00 2.77 -9.81
N HIS A 156 -7.12 2.53 -10.75
CA HIS A 156 -6.29 3.57 -11.37
C HIS A 156 -6.14 3.35 -12.88
N GLY A 157 -7.17 2.77 -13.52
CA GLY A 157 -7.16 2.48 -14.95
C GLY A 157 -6.17 1.38 -15.38
N ASN A 158 -5.49 0.74 -14.43
CA ASN A 158 -4.57 -0.37 -14.70
C ASN A 158 -5.23 -1.71 -14.33
N PRO A 159 -5.12 -2.76 -15.17
CA PRO A 159 -5.77 -4.05 -14.94
C PRO A 159 -5.00 -4.91 -13.92
N VAL A 160 -4.72 -4.36 -12.73
CA VAL A 160 -4.15 -5.12 -11.62
C VAL A 160 -5.14 -6.19 -11.19
N ARG A 161 -4.66 -7.40 -10.93
CA ARG A 161 -5.49 -8.52 -10.49
C ARG A 161 -5.23 -8.82 -9.03
N TYR A 162 -6.30 -9.19 -8.33
CA TYR A 162 -6.27 -9.57 -6.91
C TYR A 162 -6.94 -10.93 -6.72
N ARG A 163 -6.45 -11.71 -5.77
CA ARG A 163 -7.04 -12.99 -5.34
C ARG A 163 -6.63 -13.33 -3.90
N ASN A 164 -7.14 -14.42 -3.37
CA ASN A 164 -6.80 -14.97 -2.05
C ASN A 164 -6.77 -13.88 -0.96
N ILE A 165 -7.91 -13.15 -0.85
CA ILE A 165 -8.03 -12.02 0.08
C ILE A 165 -8.76 -12.50 1.33
N TRP A 166 -8.11 -12.37 2.49
CA TRP A 166 -8.78 -12.61 3.76
C TRP A 166 -8.35 -11.59 4.82
N VAL A 167 -9.26 -11.32 5.73
CA VAL A 167 -9.08 -10.36 6.82
C VAL A 167 -9.42 -11.04 8.14
N LEU A 168 -8.51 -10.95 9.09
CA LEU A 168 -8.74 -11.35 10.48
C LEU A 168 -8.81 -10.09 11.33
N GLU A 169 -9.99 -9.74 11.79
CA GLU A 169 -10.17 -8.64 12.74
C GLU A 169 -9.70 -9.08 14.13
N LYS A 170 -8.83 -8.28 14.74
CA LYS A 170 -8.38 -8.49 16.13
C LYS A 170 -9.36 -7.86 17.10
N LYS A 171 -9.63 -8.58 18.17
CA LYS A 171 -10.48 -8.12 19.29
C LYS A 171 -9.67 -7.34 20.31
#